data_917c578723825ce1311a9edf4e35c5ce
#
_entry.id   917c578723825ce1311a9edf4e35c5ce
#
_cell.length_a   1.000
_cell.length_b   1.000
_cell.length_c   1.000
_cell.angle_alpha   90.00
_cell.angle_beta   90.00
_cell.angle_gamma   90.00
#
_symmetry.space_group_name_H-M   'P 1'
#
loop_
_entity.id
_entity.type
_entity.pdbx_description
1 polymer ?
#
loop_
_entity_poly.entity_id
_entity_poly.type
_entity_poly.pdbx_seq_one_letter_code
_entity_poly.pdbx_strand_id
1 'polypeptide(L)'
;MALFDEYLKKGGFPELLTEKNIGKYIDSLVGKIINNDIVKRNKIKYKATLESMINHILNIVPTEISYDELAKLFNISSHHTAENYIDFAEKAYLISICKKWSPKSRVRVGSRKAYPIDVALMNNRKDAFVGDNLGYRLESIVYIELLRRTNPLNQSVFFLKEQRGEADFVVCEGNTVIEVIQVSYDISSATTRKREINGLLIGAKMTKCNKLTLITRHNQESFIENGYTINIVPVYDWLVDC
;
A
#
# COMPACT_ATOMS: atom_id res chain seq x y z
N MET A 1 12.81 -7.16 -17.17
CA MET A 1 12.20 -8.14 -16.24
C MET A 1 13.08 -8.45 -15.04
N ALA A 2 14.32 -8.91 -15.21
CA ALA A 2 15.21 -9.24 -14.08
C ALA A 2 15.39 -8.11 -13.04
N LEU A 3 15.55 -6.87 -13.49
CA LEU A 3 15.68 -5.70 -12.62
C LEU A 3 14.39 -5.43 -11.81
N PHE A 4 13.22 -5.63 -12.40
CA PHE A 4 11.97 -5.49 -11.69
C PHE A 4 11.80 -6.57 -10.61
N ASP A 5 12.15 -7.82 -10.91
CA ASP A 5 12.12 -8.92 -9.94
C ASP A 5 13.09 -8.67 -8.77
N GLU A 6 14.23 -8.06 -9.04
CA GLU A 6 15.17 -7.62 -8.02
C GLU A 6 14.59 -6.50 -7.16
N TYR A 7 14.01 -5.47 -7.77
CA TYR A 7 13.33 -4.39 -7.09
C TYR A 7 12.17 -4.91 -6.22
N LEU A 8 11.33 -5.79 -6.77
CA LEU A 8 10.23 -6.40 -6.04
C LEU A 8 10.70 -7.16 -4.77
N LYS A 9 11.87 -7.77 -4.81
CA LYS A 9 12.44 -8.55 -3.69
C LYS A 9 13.24 -7.70 -2.70
N LYS A 10 14.08 -6.82 -3.20
CA LYS A 10 15.06 -6.08 -2.39
C LYS A 10 14.57 -4.69 -1.99
N GLY A 11 13.68 -4.08 -2.79
CA GLY A 11 13.26 -2.68 -2.63
C GLY A 11 14.09 -1.72 -3.48
N GLY A 12 13.78 -0.44 -3.34
CA GLY A 12 14.30 0.64 -4.17
C GLY A 12 15.31 1.58 -3.49
N PHE A 13 15.73 1.32 -2.25
CA PHE A 13 16.77 2.13 -1.63
C PHE A 13 18.08 1.97 -2.41
N PRO A 14 18.71 3.08 -2.89
CA PRO A 14 19.92 3.01 -3.71
C PRO A 14 21.08 2.25 -3.06
N GLU A 15 21.19 2.31 -1.75
CA GLU A 15 22.24 1.64 -0.98
C GLU A 15 22.16 0.11 -1.09
N LEU A 16 20.97 -0.45 -1.36
CA LEU A 16 20.76 -1.89 -1.50
C LEU A 16 21.41 -2.48 -2.75
N LEU A 17 21.82 -1.65 -3.70
CA LEU A 17 22.59 -2.09 -4.87
C LEU A 17 24.00 -2.57 -4.49
N THR A 18 24.59 -2.03 -3.43
CA THR A 18 25.97 -2.32 -3.00
C THR A 18 26.03 -3.00 -1.62
N GLU A 19 24.94 -2.97 -0.85
CA GLU A 19 24.91 -3.51 0.51
C GLU A 19 24.92 -5.05 0.50
N LYS A 20 25.88 -5.63 1.21
CA LYS A 20 26.03 -7.09 1.31
C LYS A 20 25.04 -7.71 2.31
N ASN A 21 24.62 -6.97 3.33
CA ASN A 21 23.69 -7.44 4.36
C ASN A 21 22.48 -6.54 4.45
N ILE A 22 21.56 -6.73 3.51
CA ILE A 22 20.33 -5.95 3.37
C ILE A 22 19.55 -5.91 4.68
N GLY A 23 19.37 -7.06 5.37
CA GLY A 23 18.63 -7.13 6.61
C GLY A 23 19.21 -6.23 7.69
N LYS A 24 20.52 -6.31 7.93
CA LYS A 24 21.20 -5.47 8.92
C LYS A 24 21.13 -3.98 8.57
N TYR A 25 21.23 -3.65 7.27
CA TYR A 25 21.10 -2.27 6.81
C TYR A 25 19.70 -1.73 7.10
N ILE A 26 18.65 -2.46 6.71
CA ILE A 26 17.25 -2.04 6.91
C ILE A 26 16.90 -1.96 8.40
N ASP A 27 17.30 -2.92 9.24
CA ASP A 27 17.13 -2.85 10.69
C ASP A 27 17.78 -1.58 11.29
N SER A 28 19.02 -1.29 10.87
CA SER A 28 19.73 -0.08 11.28
C SER A 28 19.03 1.19 10.84
N LEU A 29 18.55 1.22 9.59
CA LEU A 29 17.83 2.38 9.02
C LEU A 29 16.53 2.64 9.78
N VAL A 30 15.68 1.62 9.94
CA VAL A 30 14.41 1.73 10.67
C VAL A 30 14.65 2.15 12.12
N GLY A 31 15.63 1.52 12.80
CA GLY A 31 16.01 1.90 14.17
C GLY A 31 16.48 3.34 14.29
N LYS A 32 17.27 3.86 13.34
CA LYS A 32 17.72 5.26 13.31
C LYS A 32 16.55 6.22 13.10
N ILE A 33 15.64 5.92 12.17
CA ILE A 33 14.44 6.72 11.90
C ILE A 33 13.57 6.78 13.18
N ILE A 34 13.26 5.63 13.77
CA ILE A 34 12.45 5.59 14.99
C ILE A 34 13.10 6.42 16.11
N ASN A 35 14.41 6.24 16.35
CA ASN A 35 15.09 6.92 17.45
C ASN A 35 15.26 8.43 17.22
N ASN A 36 15.71 8.83 16.04
CA ASN A 36 16.09 10.21 15.79
C ASN A 36 14.92 11.06 15.30
N ASP A 37 14.09 10.51 14.42
CA ASP A 37 13.03 11.28 13.78
C ASP A 37 11.68 11.17 14.50
N ILE A 38 11.43 10.09 15.22
CA ILE A 38 10.19 9.93 15.97
C ILE A 38 10.39 10.18 17.46
N VAL A 39 11.19 9.35 18.15
CA VAL A 39 11.30 9.37 19.60
C VAL A 39 11.85 10.70 20.12
N LYS A 40 12.99 11.16 19.56
CA LYS A 40 13.63 12.41 20.03
C LYS A 40 12.77 13.64 19.73
N ARG A 41 12.13 13.70 18.54
CA ARG A 41 11.33 14.86 18.12
C ARG A 41 10.02 14.97 18.91
N ASN A 42 9.39 13.84 19.22
CA ASN A 42 8.05 13.82 19.84
C ASN A 42 8.07 13.53 21.34
N LYS A 43 9.26 13.45 21.97
CA LYS A 43 9.41 13.18 23.41
C LYS A 43 8.63 11.94 23.86
N ILE A 44 8.73 10.85 23.12
CA ILE A 44 7.96 9.62 23.35
C ILE A 44 8.37 8.97 24.69
N LYS A 45 7.38 8.77 25.55
CA LYS A 45 7.57 8.15 26.87
C LYS A 45 7.76 6.62 26.79
N TYR A 46 6.96 5.96 25.94
CA TYR A 46 6.94 4.50 25.80
C TYR A 46 7.55 4.07 24.47
N LYS A 47 8.89 4.23 24.40
CA LYS A 47 9.66 3.93 23.18
C LYS A 47 9.50 2.48 22.73
N ALA A 48 9.61 1.50 23.63
CA ALA A 48 9.50 0.08 23.28
C ALA A 48 8.13 -0.27 22.65
N THR A 49 7.05 0.31 23.17
CA THR A 49 5.70 0.12 22.62
C THR A 49 5.58 0.71 21.23
N LEU A 50 6.12 1.90 21.01
CA LEU A 50 6.17 2.52 19.68
C LEU A 50 6.95 1.65 18.69
N GLU A 51 8.16 1.20 19.05
CA GLU A 51 9.01 0.35 18.22
C GLU A 51 8.29 -0.96 17.86
N SER A 52 7.68 -1.62 18.85
CA SER A 52 6.92 -2.86 18.62
C SER A 52 5.73 -2.64 17.69
N MET A 53 4.99 -1.55 17.85
CA MET A 53 3.84 -1.23 17.01
C MET A 53 4.27 -0.91 15.56
N ILE A 54 5.33 -0.12 15.36
CA ILE A 54 5.85 0.17 14.02
C ILE A 54 6.33 -1.11 13.34
N ASN A 55 7.09 -1.95 14.05
CA ASN A 55 7.54 -3.24 13.51
C ASN A 55 6.37 -4.16 13.14
N HIS A 56 5.34 -4.21 13.97
CA HIS A 56 4.12 -4.96 13.66
C HIS A 56 3.47 -4.45 12.37
N ILE A 57 3.25 -3.14 12.24
CA ILE A 57 2.67 -2.54 11.03
C ILE A 57 3.49 -2.90 9.80
N LEU A 58 4.81 -2.72 9.83
CA LEU A 58 5.70 -3.05 8.72
C LEU A 58 5.69 -4.54 8.34
N ASN A 59 5.23 -5.43 9.24
CA ASN A 59 5.09 -6.87 8.97
C ASN A 59 3.75 -7.22 8.32
N ILE A 60 2.70 -6.42 8.55
CA ILE A 60 1.34 -6.72 8.07
C ILE A 60 0.92 -5.90 6.86
N VAL A 61 1.69 -4.87 6.46
CA VAL A 61 1.38 -4.05 5.27
C VAL A 61 1.46 -4.86 3.97
N PRO A 62 0.63 -4.56 2.97
CA PRO A 62 -0.48 -3.60 2.99
C PRO A 62 -1.70 -4.18 3.72
N THR A 63 -2.25 -3.43 4.66
CA THR A 63 -3.44 -3.87 5.41
C THR A 63 -4.27 -2.70 5.92
N GLU A 64 -5.55 -2.95 6.13
CA GLU A 64 -6.38 -2.01 6.87
C GLU A 64 -5.93 -1.97 8.33
N ILE A 65 -5.87 -0.75 8.91
CA ILE A 65 -5.49 -0.54 10.29
C ILE A 65 -6.64 0.07 11.08
N SER A 66 -6.80 -0.40 12.30
CA SER A 66 -7.72 0.13 13.32
C SER A 66 -6.90 0.61 14.51
N TYR A 67 -7.05 1.87 14.86
CA TYR A 67 -6.35 2.43 16.03
C TYR A 67 -6.81 1.80 17.35
N ASP A 68 -8.08 1.42 17.45
CA ASP A 68 -8.62 0.73 18.63
C ASP A 68 -8.04 -0.68 18.77
N GLU A 69 -7.90 -1.43 17.65
CA GLU A 69 -7.27 -2.76 17.67
C GLU A 69 -5.78 -2.66 18.02
N LEU A 70 -5.06 -1.70 17.43
CA LEU A 70 -3.66 -1.45 17.75
C LEU A 70 -3.48 -1.05 19.22
N ALA A 71 -4.36 -0.17 19.74
CA ALA A 71 -4.29 0.22 21.14
C ALA A 71 -4.48 -0.98 22.07
N LYS A 72 -5.43 -1.86 21.78
CA LYS A 72 -5.65 -3.11 22.54
C LYS A 72 -4.46 -4.06 22.44
N LEU A 73 -3.95 -4.29 21.23
CA LEU A 73 -2.84 -5.22 20.96
C LEU A 73 -1.56 -4.83 21.72
N PHE A 74 -1.28 -3.53 21.79
CA PHE A 74 -0.06 -2.99 22.43
C PHE A 74 -0.27 -2.44 23.84
N ASN A 75 -1.42 -2.72 24.46
CA ASN A 75 -1.79 -2.22 25.81
C ASN A 75 -1.63 -0.70 25.95
N ILE A 76 -2.03 0.04 24.91
CA ILE A 76 -2.03 1.50 24.89
C ILE A 76 -3.37 1.98 25.46
N SER A 77 -3.33 2.88 26.42
CA SER A 77 -4.53 3.36 27.14
C SER A 77 -5.53 4.16 26.27
N SER A 78 -5.12 4.65 25.12
CA SER A 78 -5.93 5.53 24.28
C SER A 78 -5.68 5.27 22.80
N HIS A 79 -6.76 5.17 22.01
CA HIS A 79 -6.68 5.09 20.56
C HIS A 79 -5.95 6.30 19.94
N HIS A 80 -6.07 7.49 20.55
CA HIS A 80 -5.34 8.69 20.12
C HIS A 80 -3.81 8.51 20.21
N THR A 81 -3.33 7.75 21.19
CA THR A 81 -1.89 7.46 21.27
C THR A 81 -1.46 6.54 20.12
N ALA A 82 -2.26 5.53 19.79
CA ALA A 82 -2.01 4.66 18.65
C ALA A 82 -2.07 5.45 17.33
N GLU A 83 -3.06 6.34 17.18
CA GLU A 83 -3.18 7.25 16.05
C GLU A 83 -1.94 8.14 15.90
N ASN A 84 -1.48 8.77 16.99
CA ASN A 84 -0.27 9.59 16.97
C ASN A 84 0.98 8.78 16.58
N TYR A 85 1.10 7.53 17.03
CA TYR A 85 2.24 6.68 16.67
C TYR A 85 2.25 6.34 15.19
N ILE A 86 1.07 6.09 14.59
CA ILE A 86 0.94 5.89 13.14
C ILE A 86 1.25 7.17 12.38
N ASP A 87 0.74 8.32 12.82
CA ASP A 87 1.02 9.63 12.23
C ASP A 87 2.53 9.96 12.28
N PHE A 88 3.22 9.64 13.37
CA PHE A 88 4.66 9.80 13.44
C PHE A 88 5.41 8.87 12.48
N ALA A 89 4.96 7.62 12.32
CA ALA A 89 5.54 6.69 11.35
C ALA A 89 5.35 7.17 9.90
N GLU A 90 4.17 7.74 9.59
CA GLU A 90 3.88 8.34 8.28
C GLU A 90 4.74 9.58 8.04
N LYS A 91 4.82 10.51 8.99
CA LYS A 91 5.67 11.72 8.90
C LYS A 91 7.16 11.42 8.82
N ALA A 92 7.59 10.28 9.35
CA ALA A 92 8.97 9.79 9.27
C ALA A 92 9.24 8.94 8.02
N TYR A 93 8.28 8.85 7.08
CA TYR A 93 8.41 8.10 5.83
C TYR A 93 8.74 6.61 6.05
N LEU A 94 8.17 5.97 7.05
CA LEU A 94 8.19 4.51 7.20
C LEU A 94 7.01 3.86 6.51
N ILE A 95 5.86 4.52 6.58
CA ILE A 95 4.60 4.09 5.95
C ILE A 95 3.91 5.28 5.27
N SER A 96 2.93 4.97 4.44
CA SER A 96 1.97 5.93 3.91
C SER A 96 0.55 5.41 4.11
N ILE A 97 -0.40 6.31 4.31
CA ILE A 97 -1.79 5.97 4.62
C ILE A 97 -2.69 6.24 3.41
N CYS A 98 -3.26 5.18 2.87
CA CYS A 98 -4.32 5.24 1.87
C CYS A 98 -5.69 5.27 2.58
N LYS A 99 -6.51 6.27 2.29
CA LYS A 99 -7.86 6.40 2.87
C LYS A 99 -8.88 5.65 2.02
N LYS A 100 -9.99 5.23 2.63
CA LYS A 100 -11.09 4.62 1.90
C LYS A 100 -11.80 5.66 1.03
N TRP A 101 -12.06 5.31 -0.23
CA TRP A 101 -12.94 6.11 -1.08
C TRP A 101 -14.40 5.98 -0.62
N SER A 102 -15.12 7.09 -0.61
CA SER A 102 -16.56 7.11 -0.37
C SER A 102 -17.14 8.40 -0.95
N PRO A 103 -18.33 8.37 -1.53
CA PRO A 103 -19.05 9.59 -1.88
C PRO A 103 -19.45 10.40 -0.64
N LYS A 104 -19.52 9.76 0.53
CA LYS A 104 -19.85 10.41 1.81
C LYS A 104 -18.56 10.78 2.54
N SER A 105 -18.29 12.07 2.71
CA SER A 105 -17.06 12.57 3.34
C SER A 105 -16.79 11.98 4.74
N ARG A 106 -17.84 11.73 5.55
CA ARG A 106 -17.71 11.13 6.89
C ARG A 106 -17.12 9.72 6.88
N VAL A 107 -17.35 8.92 5.83
CA VAL A 107 -16.84 7.54 5.72
C VAL A 107 -15.36 7.52 5.32
N ARG A 108 -14.89 8.56 4.60
CA ARG A 108 -13.47 8.69 4.21
C ARG A 108 -12.53 8.82 5.43
N VAL A 109 -13.05 9.24 6.57
CA VAL A 109 -12.25 9.48 7.78
C VAL A 109 -11.97 8.21 8.58
N GLY A 110 -12.82 7.17 8.46
CA GLY A 110 -12.83 6.02 9.38
C GLY A 110 -11.93 4.85 8.97
N SER A 111 -11.84 4.51 7.69
CA SER A 111 -11.08 3.35 7.20
C SER A 111 -9.83 3.77 6.46
N ARG A 112 -8.72 3.15 6.80
CA ARG A 112 -7.41 3.45 6.24
C ARG A 112 -6.59 2.18 6.06
N LYS A 113 -5.80 2.13 5.00
CA LYS A 113 -4.90 1.04 4.69
C LYS A 113 -3.47 1.58 4.75
N ALA A 114 -2.59 0.90 5.48
CA ALA A 114 -1.19 1.30 5.57
C ALA A 114 -0.38 0.59 4.49
N TYR A 115 0.55 1.29 3.89
CA TYR A 115 1.52 0.79 2.92
C TYR A 115 2.93 1.13 3.38
N PRO A 116 3.94 0.31 3.12
CA PRO A 116 5.33 0.69 3.36
C PRO A 116 5.73 1.76 2.35
N ILE A 117 6.65 2.65 2.69
CA ILE A 117 7.19 3.60 1.71
C ILE A 117 8.14 2.94 0.70
N ASP A 118 8.65 1.77 1.04
CA ASP A 118 9.48 0.92 0.19
C ASP A 118 9.30 -0.54 0.59
N VAL A 119 9.23 -1.44 -0.39
CA VAL A 119 9.04 -2.88 -0.15
C VAL A 119 10.23 -3.53 0.58
N ALA A 120 11.39 -2.89 0.61
CA ALA A 120 12.52 -3.32 1.44
C ALA A 120 12.15 -3.39 2.93
N LEU A 121 11.24 -2.52 3.38
CA LEU A 121 10.79 -2.47 4.78
C LEU A 121 9.89 -3.64 5.17
N MET A 122 9.38 -4.43 4.22
CA MET A 122 8.46 -5.54 4.50
C MET A 122 9.18 -6.78 5.05
N ASN A 123 10.22 -7.28 4.36
CA ASN A 123 10.80 -8.61 4.64
C ASN A 123 12.29 -8.60 4.97
N ASN A 124 12.95 -7.46 4.89
CA ASN A 124 14.41 -7.40 5.06
C ASN A 124 14.79 -7.00 6.49
N ARG A 125 13.96 -7.33 7.49
CA ARG A 125 14.19 -6.99 8.90
C ARG A 125 14.28 -8.26 9.76
N LYS A 126 14.95 -8.17 10.89
CA LYS A 126 15.16 -9.29 11.81
C LYS A 126 13.86 -10.01 12.23
N ASP A 127 12.80 -9.25 12.48
CA ASP A 127 11.53 -9.76 12.97
C ASP A 127 10.44 -9.78 11.86
N ALA A 128 10.85 -9.72 10.59
CA ALA A 128 9.93 -9.75 9.47
C ALA A 128 9.35 -11.15 9.25
N PHE A 129 8.10 -11.23 8.85
CA PHE A 129 7.48 -12.49 8.43
C PHE A 129 8.19 -13.03 7.19
N VAL A 130 8.57 -14.30 7.25
CA VAL A 130 9.15 -15.01 6.10
C VAL A 130 8.04 -15.52 5.22
N GLY A 131 8.01 -15.09 3.96
CA GLY A 131 7.03 -15.55 2.97
C GLY A 131 7.14 -14.78 1.67
N ASP A 132 6.66 -15.38 0.59
CA ASP A 132 6.78 -14.80 -0.77
C ASP A 132 5.80 -13.65 -1.03
N ASN A 133 5.05 -13.16 -0.11
CA ASN A 133 4.06 -12.07 -0.20
C ASN A 133 4.17 -11.13 -1.44
N LEU A 134 4.47 -11.72 -2.62
CA LEU A 134 4.75 -11.00 -3.87
C LEU A 134 3.56 -10.15 -4.34
N GLY A 135 2.34 -10.62 -4.08
CA GLY A 135 1.12 -9.85 -4.34
C GLY A 135 1.10 -8.54 -3.53
N TYR A 136 1.36 -8.62 -2.24
CA TYR A 136 1.41 -7.44 -1.35
C TYR A 136 2.53 -6.47 -1.70
N ARG A 137 3.67 -7.00 -2.15
CA ARG A 137 4.78 -6.16 -2.61
C ARG A 137 4.42 -5.45 -3.91
N LEU A 138 3.81 -6.17 -4.86
CA LEU A 138 3.36 -5.59 -6.11
C LEU A 138 2.34 -4.47 -5.87
N GLU A 139 1.35 -4.73 -5.02
CA GLU A 139 0.35 -3.73 -4.63
C GLU A 139 1.00 -2.50 -3.98
N SER A 140 1.99 -2.71 -3.10
CA SER A 140 2.73 -1.61 -2.48
C SER A 140 3.53 -0.78 -3.49
N ILE A 141 4.19 -1.43 -4.46
CA ILE A 141 4.93 -0.74 -5.52
C ILE A 141 3.98 0.10 -6.37
N VAL A 142 2.82 -0.45 -6.75
CA VAL A 142 1.81 0.28 -7.52
C VAL A 142 1.31 1.49 -6.72
N TYR A 143 1.04 1.34 -5.42
CA TYR A 143 0.62 2.46 -4.58
C TYR A 143 1.66 3.58 -4.52
N ILE A 144 2.92 3.24 -4.28
CA ILE A 144 4.02 4.22 -4.23
C ILE A 144 4.14 4.96 -5.57
N GLU A 145 4.05 4.23 -6.67
CA GLU A 145 4.11 4.84 -8.00
C GLU A 145 2.90 5.73 -8.29
N LEU A 146 1.70 5.33 -7.87
CA LEU A 146 0.51 6.19 -7.96
C LEU A 146 0.70 7.50 -7.18
N LEU A 147 1.28 7.46 -5.99
CA LEU A 147 1.59 8.67 -5.22
C LEU A 147 2.60 9.58 -5.95
N ARG A 148 3.57 9.00 -6.66
CA ARG A 148 4.55 9.76 -7.45
C ARG A 148 3.94 10.45 -8.67
N ARG A 149 2.96 9.79 -9.31
CA ARG A 149 2.30 10.28 -10.54
C ARG A 149 1.19 11.27 -10.25
N THR A 150 0.53 11.16 -9.11
CA THR A 150 -0.58 12.04 -8.77
C THR A 150 -0.09 13.44 -8.40
N ASN A 151 -0.76 14.45 -8.96
CA ASN A 151 -0.53 15.83 -8.55
C ASN A 151 -1.25 16.09 -7.21
N PRO A 152 -0.53 16.32 -6.09
CA PRO A 152 -1.15 16.46 -4.79
C PRO A 152 -2.07 17.68 -4.63
N LEU A 153 -2.05 18.61 -5.59
CA LEU A 153 -2.92 19.79 -5.56
C LEU A 153 -4.36 19.47 -5.98
N ASN A 154 -4.55 18.52 -6.88
CA ASN A 154 -5.87 18.21 -7.44
C ASN A 154 -6.17 16.72 -7.58
N GLN A 155 -5.19 15.85 -7.36
CA GLN A 155 -5.37 14.40 -7.47
C GLN A 155 -5.17 13.71 -6.12
N SER A 156 -5.83 12.57 -5.94
CA SER A 156 -5.77 11.77 -4.73
C SER A 156 -5.96 10.29 -5.05
N VAL A 157 -5.29 9.43 -4.28
CA VAL A 157 -5.41 7.97 -4.37
C VAL A 157 -6.15 7.47 -3.14
N PHE A 158 -7.12 6.60 -3.36
CA PHE A 158 -7.91 5.95 -2.33
C PHE A 158 -7.98 4.44 -2.60
N PHE A 159 -8.33 3.63 -1.59
CA PHE A 159 -8.84 2.27 -1.83
C PHE A 159 -10.36 2.25 -1.74
N LEU A 160 -10.99 1.28 -2.39
CA LEU A 160 -12.43 1.10 -2.34
C LEU A 160 -12.74 -0.28 -1.77
N LYS A 161 -13.59 -0.34 -0.74
CA LYS A 161 -14.02 -1.59 -0.13
C LYS A 161 -15.50 -1.54 0.20
N GLU A 162 -16.22 -2.54 -0.26
CA GLU A 162 -17.63 -2.76 -0.04
C GLU A 162 -17.90 -4.20 0.38
N GLN A 163 -19.12 -4.50 0.81
CA GLN A 163 -19.48 -5.85 1.26
C GLN A 163 -19.27 -6.94 0.20
N ARG A 164 -19.35 -6.57 -1.10
CA ARG A 164 -19.31 -7.51 -2.23
C ARG A 164 -17.96 -7.59 -2.93
N GLY A 165 -16.99 -6.78 -2.52
CA GLY A 165 -15.65 -6.75 -3.10
C GLY A 165 -14.93 -5.42 -2.88
N GLU A 166 -13.69 -5.39 -3.31
CA GLU A 166 -12.80 -4.25 -3.17
C GLU A 166 -12.11 -3.95 -4.50
N ALA A 167 -11.72 -2.69 -4.69
CA ALA A 167 -10.72 -2.29 -5.67
C ALA A 167 -9.53 -1.69 -4.92
N ASP A 168 -8.33 -2.13 -5.30
CA ASP A 168 -7.13 -1.74 -4.59
C ASP A 168 -6.93 -0.24 -4.62
N PHE A 169 -7.16 0.40 -5.79
CA PHE A 169 -7.00 1.85 -5.91
C PHE A 169 -8.08 2.50 -6.75
N VAL A 170 -8.41 3.70 -6.33
CA VAL A 170 -9.28 4.64 -7.01
C VAL A 170 -8.53 5.96 -7.10
N VAL A 171 -8.22 6.41 -8.31
CA VAL A 171 -7.57 7.69 -8.56
C VAL A 171 -8.63 8.74 -8.84
N CYS A 172 -8.59 9.81 -8.08
CA CYS A 172 -9.52 10.94 -8.21
C CYS A 172 -8.81 12.19 -8.70
N GLU A 173 -9.48 12.96 -9.54
CA GLU A 173 -9.13 14.35 -9.85
C GLU A 173 -10.27 15.25 -9.35
N GLY A 174 -9.96 16.04 -8.32
CA GLY A 174 -10.99 16.75 -7.58
C GLY A 174 -12.04 15.78 -7.02
N ASN A 175 -13.29 15.91 -7.46
CA ASN A 175 -14.40 15.04 -7.04
C ASN A 175 -14.71 13.91 -8.03
N THR A 176 -13.98 13.82 -9.14
CA THR A 176 -14.21 12.83 -10.19
C THR A 176 -13.23 11.69 -10.08
N VAL A 177 -13.74 10.45 -10.13
CA VAL A 177 -12.87 9.27 -10.25
C VAL A 177 -12.48 9.14 -11.72
N ILE A 178 -11.17 9.15 -11.96
CA ILE A 178 -10.59 9.08 -13.30
C ILE A 178 -10.06 7.69 -13.67
N GLU A 179 -9.77 6.85 -12.66
CA GLU A 179 -9.32 5.48 -12.88
C GLU A 179 -9.63 4.59 -11.67
N VAL A 180 -9.99 3.33 -11.93
CA VAL A 180 -10.10 2.24 -10.96
C VAL A 180 -9.06 1.20 -11.30
N ILE A 181 -8.23 0.84 -10.32
CA ILE A 181 -7.09 -0.06 -10.50
C ILE A 181 -7.20 -1.24 -9.54
N GLN A 182 -6.94 -2.42 -10.06
CA GLN A 182 -6.75 -3.65 -9.30
C GLN A 182 -5.34 -4.18 -9.55
N VAL A 183 -4.75 -4.82 -8.56
CA VAL A 183 -3.39 -5.35 -8.64
C VAL A 183 -3.39 -6.83 -8.29
N SER A 184 -2.87 -7.66 -9.16
CA SER A 184 -2.73 -9.10 -8.88
C SER A 184 -1.42 -9.62 -9.43
N TYR A 185 -0.62 -10.28 -8.59
CA TYR A 185 0.65 -10.83 -9.04
C TYR A 185 0.46 -11.91 -10.10
N ASP A 186 -0.55 -12.77 -9.93
CA ASP A 186 -0.88 -13.88 -10.83
C ASP A 186 -2.41 -14.02 -10.96
N ILE A 187 -2.88 -14.09 -12.20
CA ILE A 187 -4.28 -14.30 -12.56
C ILE A 187 -4.48 -15.58 -13.39
N SER A 188 -3.55 -16.54 -13.32
CA SER A 188 -3.66 -17.83 -14.03
C SER A 188 -4.85 -18.67 -13.52
N SER A 189 -5.17 -18.55 -12.24
CA SER A 189 -6.38 -19.16 -11.66
C SER A 189 -7.64 -18.40 -12.10
N ALA A 190 -8.61 -19.12 -12.67
CA ALA A 190 -9.90 -18.57 -13.06
C ALA A 190 -10.65 -17.92 -11.88
N THR A 191 -10.49 -18.46 -10.67
CA THR A 191 -11.09 -17.91 -9.45
C THR A 191 -10.48 -16.57 -9.09
N THR A 192 -9.15 -16.46 -9.11
CA THR A 192 -8.43 -15.20 -8.87
C THR A 192 -8.81 -14.18 -9.93
N ARG A 193 -8.69 -14.53 -11.21
CA ARG A 193 -9.05 -13.64 -12.33
C ARG A 193 -10.48 -13.08 -12.16
N LYS A 194 -11.46 -13.93 -11.87
CA LYS A 194 -12.85 -13.51 -11.67
C LYS A 194 -13.01 -12.57 -10.48
N ARG A 195 -12.29 -12.81 -9.38
CA ARG A 195 -12.30 -11.94 -8.20
C ARG A 195 -11.78 -10.55 -8.51
N GLU A 196 -10.63 -10.44 -9.19
CA GLU A 196 -10.02 -9.16 -9.53
C GLU A 196 -10.89 -8.36 -10.53
N ILE A 197 -11.42 -9.02 -11.56
CA ILE A 197 -12.36 -8.39 -12.49
C ILE A 197 -13.61 -7.89 -11.76
N ASN A 198 -14.16 -8.68 -10.84
CA ASN A 198 -15.32 -8.27 -10.05
C ASN A 198 -15.03 -7.02 -9.21
N GLY A 199 -13.83 -6.90 -8.62
CA GLY A 199 -13.39 -5.71 -7.89
C GLY A 199 -13.43 -4.45 -8.77
N LEU A 200 -12.89 -4.51 -9.99
CA LEU A 200 -12.96 -3.43 -10.97
C LEU A 200 -14.41 -3.06 -11.34
N LEU A 201 -15.27 -4.03 -11.59
CA LEU A 201 -16.67 -3.81 -11.94
C LEU A 201 -17.48 -3.18 -10.80
N ILE A 202 -17.19 -3.55 -9.55
CA ILE A 202 -17.76 -2.90 -8.36
C ILE A 202 -17.30 -1.45 -8.30
N GLY A 203 -16.01 -1.21 -8.47
CA GLY A 203 -15.45 0.13 -8.52
C GLY A 203 -16.09 0.99 -9.60
N ALA A 204 -16.20 0.46 -10.84
CA ALA A 204 -16.84 1.14 -11.97
C ALA A 204 -18.28 1.56 -11.67
N LYS A 205 -19.08 0.65 -11.14
CA LYS A 205 -20.49 0.91 -10.78
C LYS A 205 -20.63 2.00 -9.70
N MET A 206 -19.78 1.96 -8.68
CA MET A 206 -19.85 2.90 -7.57
C MET A 206 -19.36 4.29 -7.94
N THR A 207 -18.32 4.35 -8.75
CA THR A 207 -17.63 5.61 -9.08
C THR A 207 -18.09 6.21 -10.40
N LYS A 208 -18.78 5.43 -11.23
CA LYS A 208 -19.14 5.74 -12.64
C LYS A 208 -17.91 5.95 -13.54
N CYS A 209 -16.77 5.39 -13.13
CA CYS A 209 -15.53 5.45 -13.90
C CYS A 209 -15.50 4.31 -14.93
N ASN A 210 -15.08 4.63 -16.16
CA ASN A 210 -14.98 3.66 -17.25
C ASN A 210 -13.55 3.24 -17.56
N LYS A 211 -12.54 3.88 -16.96
CA LYS A 211 -11.14 3.48 -17.09
C LYS A 211 -10.82 2.46 -16.01
N LEU A 212 -10.76 1.18 -16.42
CA LEU A 212 -10.53 0.03 -15.53
C LEU A 212 -9.23 -0.65 -15.91
N THR A 213 -8.29 -0.71 -14.96
CA THR A 213 -6.96 -1.28 -15.17
C THR A 213 -6.69 -2.40 -14.17
N LEU A 214 -6.34 -3.58 -14.65
CA LEU A 214 -5.80 -4.67 -13.84
C LEU A 214 -4.29 -4.77 -14.08
N ILE A 215 -3.51 -4.41 -13.08
CA ILE A 215 -2.05 -4.49 -13.15
C ILE A 215 -1.61 -5.89 -12.70
N THR A 216 -0.87 -6.59 -13.55
CA THR A 216 -0.36 -7.93 -13.27
C THR A 216 1.14 -7.98 -13.46
N ARG A 217 1.76 -9.11 -13.08
CA ARG A 217 3.19 -9.28 -13.35
C ARG A 217 3.52 -9.36 -14.85
N HIS A 218 2.70 -10.09 -15.63
CA HIS A 218 3.07 -10.43 -17.03
C HIS A 218 1.92 -10.37 -18.04
N ASN A 219 0.66 -10.39 -17.57
CA ASN A 219 -0.47 -10.54 -18.47
C ASN A 219 -0.77 -9.21 -19.18
N GLN A 220 -1.04 -9.30 -20.49
CA GLN A 220 -1.47 -8.18 -21.32
C GLN A 220 -2.69 -8.60 -22.12
N GLU A 221 -3.80 -7.93 -21.90
CA GLU A 221 -5.07 -8.23 -22.55
C GLU A 221 -6.02 -7.04 -22.45
N SER A 222 -6.92 -6.88 -23.40
CA SER A 222 -8.03 -5.94 -23.32
C SER A 222 -9.31 -6.61 -23.80
N PHE A 223 -10.38 -6.51 -23.03
CA PHE A 223 -11.66 -7.12 -23.33
C PHE A 223 -12.82 -6.33 -22.73
N ILE A 224 -14.04 -6.67 -23.14
CA ILE A 224 -15.25 -6.04 -22.63
C ILE A 224 -15.97 -7.03 -21.69
N GLU A 225 -16.28 -6.57 -20.49
CA GLU A 225 -17.06 -7.32 -19.49
C GLU A 225 -18.15 -6.40 -18.91
N ASN A 226 -19.41 -6.85 -18.97
CA ASN A 226 -20.57 -6.08 -18.50
C ASN A 226 -20.67 -4.64 -19.08
N GLY A 227 -20.22 -4.45 -20.30
CA GLY A 227 -20.23 -3.13 -20.98
C GLY A 227 -19.06 -2.21 -20.63
N TYR A 228 -18.11 -2.65 -19.81
CA TYR A 228 -16.90 -1.92 -19.48
C TYR A 228 -15.68 -2.52 -20.19
N THR A 229 -14.81 -1.68 -20.71
CA THR A 229 -13.50 -2.11 -21.21
C THR A 229 -12.55 -2.29 -20.04
N ILE A 230 -11.98 -3.48 -19.88
CA ILE A 230 -10.99 -3.81 -18.88
C ILE A 230 -9.64 -4.01 -19.56
N ASN A 231 -8.65 -3.25 -19.12
CA ASN A 231 -7.29 -3.37 -19.62
C ASN A 231 -6.43 -4.09 -18.58
N ILE A 232 -5.87 -5.24 -18.95
CA ILE A 232 -4.86 -5.95 -18.16
C ILE A 232 -3.51 -5.54 -18.70
N VAL A 233 -2.64 -5.02 -17.82
CA VAL A 233 -1.34 -4.49 -18.20
C VAL A 233 -0.23 -5.11 -17.34
N PRO A 234 0.92 -5.47 -17.93
CA PRO A 234 2.09 -5.87 -17.15
C PRO A 234 2.60 -4.69 -16.32
N VAL A 235 2.96 -4.94 -15.08
CA VAL A 235 3.45 -3.88 -14.18
C VAL A 235 4.69 -3.18 -14.72
N TYR A 236 5.57 -3.91 -15.41
CA TYR A 236 6.76 -3.31 -16.01
C TYR A 236 6.38 -2.24 -17.04
N ASP A 237 5.48 -2.57 -17.95
CA ASP A 237 5.02 -1.63 -18.97
C ASP A 237 4.30 -0.45 -18.30
N TRP A 238 3.43 -0.74 -17.34
CA TRP A 238 2.74 0.29 -16.57
C TRP A 238 3.69 1.24 -15.82
N LEU A 239 4.83 0.75 -15.30
CA LEU A 239 5.82 1.57 -14.59
C LEU A 239 6.66 2.46 -15.52
N VAL A 240 6.87 2.07 -16.78
CA VAL A 240 7.69 2.84 -17.74
C VAL A 240 6.87 3.75 -18.65
N ASP A 241 5.57 3.52 -18.78
CA ASP A 241 4.64 4.40 -19.48
C ASP A 241 4.34 5.63 -18.60
N CYS A 242 5.18 6.67 -18.77
CA CYS A 242 5.05 7.97 -18.10
C CYS A 242 4.55 9.04 -19.05
#